data_2f58188d36fbdf9d84774c2f684a3cda
#
_entry.id   2f58188d36fbdf9d84774c2f684a3cda
#
_cell.length_a   1.000
_cell.length_b   1.000
_cell.length_c   1.000
_cell.angle_alpha   90.00
_cell.angle_beta   90.00
_cell.angle_gamma   90.00
#
_symmetry.space_group_name_H-M   'P 1'
#
loop_
_entity.id
_entity.type
_entity.pdbx_description
1 polymer ?
#
loop_
_entity_poly.entity_id
_entity_poly.type
_entity_poly.pdbx_seq_one_letter_code
_entity_poly.pdbx_strand_id
1 'polypeptide(L)'
;MKTTLSLLLSLLLFACTKSSDPLPTPTTPYFPPITGSNWETVSPASLNWNAAGLQDLKSYLQQKGTKAFIILVNGRIVVEEYMNGHSSSASWAWNSAGKTLVTATIGIAQQQGFMNIQTKVSQYLGNNWTSAPIGKENLINSRHLLTMSSGLNDASELVTPTNLTYLADAGTRWSYHNVFQKLMDVVTTSTGQEFKSYFASQLRNKIGMEGEWNYGLIFKIYQSNARSMARFGLLALNQGNWNGEAIVNANYFNESTTTSQQLNPSYGYLWWLNGKSSAMLPGSQILFPGPLVPNAPADTYMALGKDDQKIYVVPSKKMVVIRMGEAADQSFSLALSSFDNTLWGKINAILP
;
A
#
# COMPACT_ATOMS: atom_id res chain seq x y z
N MET A 1 33.77 77.54 -40.67
CA MET A 1 34.15 76.15 -40.46
C MET A 1 33.47 75.65 -39.18
N LYS A 2 32.40 74.88 -39.31
CA LYS A 2 31.63 74.31 -38.18
C LYS A 2 31.86 72.80 -38.22
N THR A 3 32.54 72.29 -37.26
CA THR A 3 32.77 70.82 -37.06
C THR A 3 31.64 70.25 -36.22
N THR A 4 30.85 69.41 -36.83
CA THR A 4 29.83 68.63 -36.16
C THR A 4 30.42 67.33 -35.59
N LEU A 5 30.34 67.15 -34.29
CA LEU A 5 30.78 65.92 -33.55
C LEU A 5 29.58 64.96 -33.44
N SER A 6 29.63 63.84 -34.15
CA SER A 6 28.63 62.76 -34.03
C SER A 6 28.94 61.86 -32.84
N LEU A 7 28.03 61.81 -31.89
CA LEU A 7 28.10 60.96 -30.74
C LEU A 7 27.39 59.57 -31.05
N LEU A 8 28.16 58.48 -31.19
CA LEU A 8 27.63 57.12 -31.36
C LEU A 8 27.24 56.58 -29.98
N LEU A 9 25.92 56.42 -29.77
CA LEU A 9 25.39 55.80 -28.56
C LEU A 9 25.28 54.27 -28.77
N SER A 10 26.19 53.46 -28.18
CA SER A 10 26.16 52.02 -28.23
C SER A 10 25.16 51.52 -27.17
N LEU A 11 24.02 50.97 -27.60
CA LEU A 11 23.07 50.28 -26.75
C LEU A 11 23.61 48.84 -26.44
N LEU A 12 24.08 48.62 -25.25
CA LEU A 12 24.38 47.26 -24.71
C LEU A 12 23.07 46.62 -24.25
N LEU A 13 22.54 45.71 -25.06
CA LEU A 13 21.44 44.82 -24.66
C LEU A 13 22.01 43.75 -23.70
N PHE A 14 21.78 43.93 -22.40
CA PHE A 14 21.94 42.86 -21.41
C PHE A 14 20.80 41.86 -21.59
N ALA A 15 21.05 40.75 -22.28
CA ALA A 15 20.19 39.60 -22.26
C ALA A 15 20.34 38.91 -20.88
N CYS A 16 19.38 39.17 -19.96
CA CYS A 16 19.22 38.34 -18.77
C CYS A 16 18.76 36.94 -19.20
N THR A 17 19.67 36.01 -19.39
CA THR A 17 19.35 34.61 -19.39
C THR A 17 19.02 34.23 -17.94
N LYS A 18 17.72 34.11 -17.64
CA LYS A 18 17.30 33.39 -16.41
C LYS A 18 17.81 31.99 -16.54
N SER A 19 18.87 31.66 -15.83
CA SER A 19 19.20 30.25 -15.51
C SER A 19 18.04 29.75 -14.65
N SER A 20 17.21 28.88 -15.19
CA SER A 20 16.24 28.13 -14.40
C SER A 20 17.00 27.00 -13.70
N ASP A 21 17.68 27.33 -12.60
CA ASP A 21 18.12 26.30 -11.70
C ASP A 21 16.88 25.49 -11.28
N PRO A 22 16.90 24.15 -11.34
CA PRO A 22 15.79 23.34 -10.90
C PRO A 22 15.49 23.69 -9.45
N LEU A 23 14.20 23.99 -9.17
CA LEU A 23 13.77 24.26 -7.80
C LEU A 23 14.18 23.06 -6.93
N PRO A 24 14.79 23.28 -5.76
CA PRO A 24 15.23 22.19 -4.89
C PRO A 24 14.03 21.31 -4.57
N THR A 25 14.21 19.99 -4.65
CA THR A 25 13.19 19.02 -4.27
C THR A 25 12.67 19.35 -2.88
N PRO A 26 11.37 19.56 -2.69
CA PRO A 26 10.83 19.92 -1.38
C PRO A 26 11.21 18.85 -0.34
N THR A 27 11.93 19.27 0.70
CA THR A 27 12.47 18.34 1.71
C THR A 27 11.43 17.93 2.76
N THR A 28 10.41 18.78 2.98
CA THR A 28 9.34 18.53 3.94
C THR A 28 8.23 17.69 3.33
N PRO A 29 7.72 16.66 4.05
CA PRO A 29 6.56 15.91 3.61
C PRO A 29 5.35 16.83 3.40
N TYR A 30 4.61 16.62 2.32
CA TYR A 30 3.35 17.29 2.05
C TYR A 30 2.19 16.31 2.30
N PHE A 31 1.13 16.81 2.90
CA PHE A 31 -0.13 16.09 3.09
C PHE A 31 -1.26 16.87 2.43
N PRO A 32 -2.01 16.26 1.50
CA PRO A 32 -3.13 16.96 0.88
C PRO A 32 -4.24 17.23 1.90
N PRO A 33 -5.01 18.31 1.73
CA PRO A 33 -6.18 18.58 2.56
C PRO A 33 -7.11 17.36 2.61
N ILE A 34 -7.72 17.10 3.78
CA ILE A 34 -8.63 15.96 3.95
C ILE A 34 -9.95 16.14 3.21
N THR A 35 -10.28 17.36 2.79
CA THR A 35 -11.47 17.69 2.00
C THR A 35 -11.07 18.33 0.67
N GLY A 36 -11.92 18.13 -0.34
CA GLY A 36 -11.66 18.65 -1.70
C GLY A 36 -10.65 17.84 -2.49
N SER A 37 -10.37 18.28 -3.70
CA SER A 37 -9.52 17.58 -4.67
C SER A 37 -8.11 18.15 -4.81
N ASN A 38 -7.77 19.22 -4.07
CA ASN A 38 -6.47 19.87 -4.17
C ASN A 38 -5.35 18.93 -3.69
N TRP A 39 -4.29 18.83 -4.50
CA TRP A 39 -3.08 18.08 -4.18
C TRP A 39 -1.89 18.75 -4.88
N GLU A 40 -0.86 19.10 -4.13
CA GLU A 40 0.36 19.67 -4.72
C GLU A 40 1.02 18.70 -5.69
N THR A 41 1.55 19.25 -6.77
CA THR A 41 2.25 18.50 -7.82
C THR A 41 3.69 18.96 -7.94
N VAL A 42 4.56 18.07 -8.40
CA VAL A 42 5.95 18.37 -8.79
C VAL A 42 6.16 17.81 -10.18
N SER A 43 6.71 18.62 -11.09
CA SER A 43 6.94 18.12 -12.44
C SER A 43 8.06 17.09 -12.48
N PRO A 44 7.94 16.01 -13.28
CA PRO A 44 9.03 15.05 -13.46
C PRO A 44 10.34 15.72 -13.90
N ALA A 45 10.25 16.75 -14.74
CA ALA A 45 11.41 17.49 -15.24
C ALA A 45 12.19 18.19 -14.11
N SER A 46 11.49 18.75 -13.10
CA SER A 46 12.15 19.39 -11.95
C SER A 46 12.86 18.39 -11.03
N LEU A 47 12.53 17.11 -11.16
CA LEU A 47 13.22 16.00 -10.48
C LEU A 47 14.27 15.32 -11.35
N ASN A 48 14.59 15.89 -12.52
CA ASN A 48 15.50 15.33 -13.52
C ASN A 48 15.09 13.93 -14.00
N TRP A 49 13.79 13.62 -14.04
CA TRP A 49 13.31 12.33 -14.53
C TRP A 49 13.40 12.26 -16.05
N ASN A 50 13.76 11.08 -16.57
CA ASN A 50 13.85 10.82 -17.99
C ASN A 50 12.48 10.86 -18.67
N ALA A 51 12.25 11.88 -19.51
CA ALA A 51 10.96 12.08 -20.19
C ALA A 51 10.63 10.96 -21.19
N ALA A 52 11.63 10.43 -21.91
CA ALA A 52 11.41 9.32 -22.84
C ALA A 52 11.05 8.03 -22.11
N GLY A 53 11.73 7.73 -20.99
CA GLY A 53 11.41 6.61 -20.13
C GLY A 53 10.00 6.74 -19.51
N LEU A 54 9.57 7.96 -19.18
CA LEU A 54 8.23 8.20 -18.65
C LEU A 54 7.16 7.89 -19.71
N GLN A 55 7.38 8.25 -20.98
CA GLN A 55 6.46 7.91 -22.06
C GLN A 55 6.40 6.40 -22.30
N ASP A 56 7.54 5.70 -22.24
CA ASP A 56 7.59 4.24 -22.34
C ASP A 56 6.85 3.56 -21.17
N LEU A 57 7.02 4.05 -19.95
CA LEU A 57 6.28 3.57 -18.77
C LEU A 57 4.76 3.74 -18.96
N LYS A 58 4.29 4.90 -19.43
CA LYS A 58 2.85 5.16 -19.67
C LYS A 58 2.29 4.20 -20.73
N SER A 59 3.01 4.01 -21.83
CA SER A 59 2.61 3.09 -22.89
C SER A 59 2.52 1.65 -22.39
N TYR A 60 3.48 1.21 -21.60
CA TYR A 60 3.47 -0.11 -20.96
C TYR A 60 2.26 -0.28 -20.02
N LEU A 61 2.00 0.69 -19.15
CA LEU A 61 0.89 0.65 -18.22
C LEU A 61 -0.47 0.55 -18.95
N GLN A 62 -0.63 1.31 -20.02
CA GLN A 62 -1.85 1.27 -20.83
C GLN A 62 -2.04 -0.12 -21.48
N GLN A 63 -0.98 -0.70 -22.05
CA GLN A 63 -1.01 -2.04 -22.63
C GLN A 63 -1.31 -3.14 -21.60
N LYS A 64 -0.94 -2.91 -20.33
CA LYS A 64 -1.15 -3.84 -19.22
C LYS A 64 -2.46 -3.61 -18.46
N GLY A 65 -3.46 -3.01 -19.10
CA GLY A 65 -4.80 -2.85 -18.53
C GLY A 65 -4.89 -1.95 -17.30
N THR A 66 -3.89 -1.06 -17.10
CA THR A 66 -3.91 -0.11 -15.98
C THR A 66 -5.07 0.85 -16.12
N LYS A 67 -5.82 1.06 -15.04
CA LYS A 67 -6.92 2.00 -14.93
C LYS A 67 -6.45 3.34 -14.33
N ALA A 68 -5.66 3.27 -13.27
CA ALA A 68 -5.05 4.45 -12.64
C ALA A 68 -3.61 4.13 -12.19
N PHE A 69 -2.74 5.13 -12.31
CA PHE A 69 -1.36 5.04 -11.88
C PHE A 69 -0.93 6.37 -11.26
N ILE A 70 -0.40 6.33 -10.04
CA ILE A 70 0.06 7.52 -9.32
C ILE A 70 1.45 7.28 -8.76
N ILE A 71 2.36 8.24 -8.93
CA ILE A 71 3.62 8.29 -8.18
C ILE A 71 3.63 9.54 -7.33
N LEU A 72 3.80 9.34 -6.02
CA LEU A 72 4.08 10.42 -5.07
C LEU A 72 5.57 10.46 -4.76
N VAL A 73 6.14 11.65 -4.65
CA VAL A 73 7.45 11.90 -4.05
C VAL A 73 7.27 12.92 -2.93
N ASN A 74 7.67 12.53 -1.74
CA ASN A 74 7.54 13.36 -0.53
C ASN A 74 6.11 13.94 -0.33
N GLY A 75 5.09 13.13 -0.64
CA GLY A 75 3.68 13.44 -0.53
C GLY A 75 3.07 14.20 -1.72
N ARG A 76 3.87 14.70 -2.68
CA ARG A 76 3.40 15.42 -3.86
C ARG A 76 3.23 14.51 -5.06
N ILE A 77 2.22 14.76 -5.87
CA ILE A 77 1.99 14.00 -7.10
C ILE A 77 3.05 14.40 -8.14
N VAL A 78 3.79 13.40 -8.64
CA VAL A 78 4.74 13.56 -9.76
C VAL A 78 4.15 12.98 -11.04
N VAL A 79 3.45 11.86 -10.93
CA VAL A 79 2.72 11.21 -12.03
C VAL A 79 1.32 10.90 -11.55
N GLU A 80 0.32 11.25 -12.35
CA GLU A 80 -1.08 10.86 -12.14
C GLU A 80 -1.71 10.63 -13.50
N GLU A 81 -2.03 9.37 -13.79
CA GLU A 81 -2.56 8.94 -15.08
C GLU A 81 -3.82 8.09 -14.88
N TYR A 82 -4.81 8.34 -15.72
CA TYR A 82 -6.04 7.56 -15.82
C TYR A 82 -6.19 7.04 -17.24
N MET A 83 -6.35 5.73 -17.38
CA MET A 83 -6.23 5.02 -18.65
C MET A 83 -7.39 4.06 -18.84
N ASN A 84 -7.55 3.53 -20.05
CA ASN A 84 -8.50 2.47 -20.39
C ASN A 84 -9.94 2.77 -19.90
N GLY A 85 -10.40 4.02 -20.13
CA GLY A 85 -11.75 4.46 -19.77
C GLY A 85 -11.98 4.74 -18.29
N HIS A 86 -10.92 4.82 -17.47
CA HIS A 86 -11.03 5.17 -16.06
C HIS A 86 -10.94 6.68 -15.83
N SER A 87 -11.38 7.16 -14.66
CA SER A 87 -11.32 8.57 -14.26
C SER A 87 -10.87 8.74 -12.82
N SER A 88 -10.53 9.98 -12.44
CA SER A 88 -10.08 10.32 -11.09
C SER A 88 -11.13 10.05 -10.00
N SER A 89 -12.41 10.08 -10.35
CA SER A 89 -13.54 9.80 -9.43
C SER A 89 -14.01 8.36 -9.47
N ALA A 90 -13.55 7.56 -10.46
CA ALA A 90 -14.01 6.18 -10.58
C ALA A 90 -13.45 5.30 -9.47
N SER A 91 -14.31 4.44 -8.92
CA SER A 91 -13.96 3.49 -7.88
C SER A 91 -13.45 2.18 -8.49
N TRP A 92 -12.45 1.57 -7.85
CA TRP A 92 -11.88 0.28 -8.24
C TRP A 92 -11.62 -0.58 -7.01
N ALA A 93 -11.73 -1.91 -7.16
CA ALA A 93 -11.48 -2.86 -6.07
C ALA A 93 -9.98 -2.92 -5.73
N TRP A 94 -9.66 -2.89 -4.42
CA TRP A 94 -8.28 -3.08 -3.95
C TRP A 94 -7.89 -4.56 -3.87
N ASN A 95 -8.87 -5.44 -3.89
CA ASN A 95 -8.66 -6.86 -3.64
C ASN A 95 -7.84 -7.07 -2.36
N SER A 96 -6.84 -7.94 -2.38
CA SER A 96 -6.01 -8.22 -1.21
C SER A 96 -5.15 -7.06 -0.74
N ALA A 97 -4.94 -6.01 -1.55
CA ALA A 97 -4.25 -4.81 -1.07
C ALA A 97 -5.01 -4.16 0.09
N GLY A 98 -6.34 -4.31 0.16
CA GLY A 98 -7.17 -3.85 1.28
C GLY A 98 -6.88 -4.53 2.63
N LYS A 99 -6.16 -5.67 2.67
CA LYS A 99 -5.73 -6.29 3.93
C LYS A 99 -4.92 -5.33 4.79
N THR A 100 -4.14 -4.46 4.16
CA THR A 100 -3.32 -3.47 4.88
C THR A 100 -4.16 -2.39 5.57
N LEU A 101 -5.38 -2.12 5.11
CA LEU A 101 -6.33 -1.28 5.83
C LEU A 101 -6.82 -1.97 7.12
N VAL A 102 -6.97 -3.30 7.10
CA VAL A 102 -7.36 -4.06 8.31
C VAL A 102 -6.26 -3.96 9.35
N THR A 103 -4.98 -4.19 8.98
CA THR A 103 -3.89 -4.07 9.98
C THR A 103 -3.78 -2.66 10.54
N ALA A 104 -3.94 -1.61 9.75
CA ALA A 104 -3.94 -0.23 10.24
C ALA A 104 -5.09 0.00 11.24
N THR A 105 -6.28 -0.52 10.95
CA THR A 105 -7.46 -0.42 11.84
C THR A 105 -7.24 -1.17 13.16
N ILE A 106 -6.61 -2.35 13.12
CA ILE A 106 -6.19 -3.11 14.31
C ILE A 106 -5.21 -2.28 15.16
N GLY A 107 -4.22 -1.65 14.52
CA GLY A 107 -3.25 -0.79 15.21
C GLY A 107 -3.92 0.38 15.94
N ILE A 108 -4.94 0.98 15.34
CA ILE A 108 -5.74 2.05 15.96
C ILE A 108 -6.53 1.49 17.16
N ALA A 109 -7.22 0.35 17.00
CA ALA A 109 -7.99 -0.26 18.08
C ALA A 109 -7.08 -0.64 19.28
N GLN A 110 -5.87 -1.15 19.01
CA GLN A 110 -4.87 -1.43 20.04
C GLN A 110 -4.35 -0.14 20.71
N GLN A 111 -4.05 0.90 19.93
CA GLN A 111 -3.61 2.22 20.44
C GLN A 111 -4.65 2.83 21.38
N GLN A 112 -5.93 2.63 21.09
CA GLN A 112 -7.05 3.12 21.91
C GLN A 112 -7.38 2.20 23.10
N GLY A 113 -6.67 1.08 23.26
CA GLY A 113 -6.85 0.15 24.37
C GLY A 113 -8.05 -0.80 24.27
N PHE A 114 -8.73 -0.85 23.11
CA PHE A 114 -9.86 -1.74 22.90
C PHE A 114 -9.43 -3.21 22.73
N MET A 115 -8.22 -3.44 22.25
CA MET A 115 -7.70 -4.79 22.03
C MET A 115 -6.19 -4.87 22.20
N ASN A 116 -5.68 -6.11 22.30
CA ASN A 116 -4.27 -6.41 22.24
C ASN A 116 -4.07 -7.58 21.26
N ILE A 117 -3.16 -7.42 20.30
CA ILE A 117 -2.90 -8.45 19.28
C ILE A 117 -2.37 -9.78 19.85
N GLN A 118 -1.81 -9.78 21.07
CA GLN A 118 -1.37 -10.99 21.76
C GLN A 118 -2.52 -11.72 22.47
N THR A 119 -3.68 -11.09 22.59
CA THR A 119 -4.86 -11.72 23.20
C THR A 119 -5.45 -12.77 22.25
N LYS A 120 -5.84 -13.92 22.82
CA LYS A 120 -6.49 -15.01 22.09
C LYS A 120 -7.74 -14.52 21.38
N VAL A 121 -7.93 -14.97 20.15
CA VAL A 121 -9.12 -14.60 19.35
C VAL A 121 -10.41 -15.04 20.06
N SER A 122 -10.39 -16.19 20.73
CA SER A 122 -11.54 -16.71 21.51
C SER A 122 -11.98 -15.80 22.67
N GLN A 123 -11.13 -14.89 23.16
CA GLN A 123 -11.53 -13.91 24.17
C GLN A 123 -12.41 -12.79 23.58
N TYR A 124 -12.31 -12.54 22.29
CA TYR A 124 -13.14 -11.57 21.57
C TYR A 124 -14.37 -12.21 20.93
N LEU A 125 -14.19 -13.38 20.27
CA LEU A 125 -15.23 -14.00 19.45
C LEU A 125 -15.99 -15.13 20.18
N GLY A 126 -15.57 -15.49 21.40
CA GLY A 126 -16.04 -16.68 22.09
C GLY A 126 -15.36 -17.96 21.60
N ASN A 127 -15.60 -19.06 22.28
CA ASN A 127 -15.13 -20.37 21.86
C ASN A 127 -15.94 -20.89 20.66
N ASN A 128 -15.36 -21.85 19.93
CA ASN A 128 -15.94 -22.45 18.73
C ASN A 128 -16.11 -21.47 17.55
N TRP A 129 -15.26 -20.44 17.48
CA TRP A 129 -15.16 -19.62 16.28
C TRP A 129 -14.46 -20.36 15.12
N THR A 130 -13.86 -21.53 15.43
CA THR A 130 -13.32 -22.50 14.49
C THR A 130 -13.87 -23.91 14.80
N SER A 131 -13.57 -24.91 13.96
CA SER A 131 -13.76 -26.35 14.24
C SER A 131 -12.46 -27.01 14.69
N ALA A 132 -11.43 -26.25 15.02
CA ALA A 132 -10.23 -26.81 15.64
C ALA A 132 -10.54 -27.31 17.07
N PRO A 133 -9.82 -28.33 17.57
CA PRO A 133 -9.91 -28.71 18.98
C PRO A 133 -9.71 -27.47 19.87
N ILE A 134 -10.52 -27.32 20.92
CA ILE A 134 -10.55 -26.11 21.75
C ILE A 134 -9.16 -25.72 22.30
N GLY A 135 -8.32 -26.69 22.65
CA GLY A 135 -6.94 -26.48 23.09
C GLY A 135 -6.05 -25.87 21.99
N LYS A 136 -6.36 -26.14 20.72
CA LYS A 136 -5.63 -25.60 19.55
C LYS A 136 -6.20 -24.26 19.12
N GLU A 137 -7.53 -24.09 19.13
CA GLU A 137 -8.18 -22.80 18.92
C GLU A 137 -7.65 -21.73 19.90
N ASN A 138 -7.50 -22.11 21.16
CA ASN A 138 -7.02 -21.24 22.23
C ASN A 138 -5.52 -20.87 22.15
N LEU A 139 -4.76 -21.41 21.21
CA LEU A 139 -3.41 -20.94 20.89
C LEU A 139 -3.41 -19.77 19.90
N ILE A 140 -4.52 -19.55 19.18
CA ILE A 140 -4.59 -18.55 18.13
C ILE A 140 -4.90 -17.18 18.75
N ASN A 141 -3.98 -16.23 18.59
CA ASN A 141 -4.18 -14.81 18.92
C ASN A 141 -4.33 -13.97 17.65
N SER A 142 -4.71 -12.69 17.81
CA SER A 142 -4.90 -11.79 16.69
C SER A 142 -3.61 -11.56 15.88
N ARG A 143 -2.43 -11.64 16.53
CA ARG A 143 -1.15 -11.54 15.83
C ARG A 143 -0.94 -12.70 14.86
N HIS A 144 -1.36 -13.93 15.19
CA HIS A 144 -1.29 -15.06 14.27
C HIS A 144 -2.12 -14.84 13.01
N LEU A 145 -3.26 -14.13 13.11
CA LEU A 145 -4.07 -13.77 11.94
C LEU A 145 -3.38 -12.67 11.10
N LEU A 146 -2.79 -11.66 11.74
CA LEU A 146 -2.03 -10.59 11.08
C LEU A 146 -0.80 -11.13 10.34
N THR A 147 -0.14 -12.15 10.88
CA THR A 147 1.09 -12.73 10.34
C THR A 147 0.87 -13.91 9.42
N MET A 148 -0.41 -14.28 9.15
CA MET A 148 -0.79 -15.45 8.34
C MET A 148 -0.22 -16.78 8.89
N SER A 149 -0.18 -16.91 10.22
CA SER A 149 0.39 -18.10 10.90
C SER A 149 -0.58 -18.75 11.89
N SER A 150 -1.89 -18.66 11.63
CA SER A 150 -2.91 -19.24 12.51
C SER A 150 -2.84 -20.76 12.64
N GLY A 151 -2.26 -21.47 11.68
CA GLY A 151 -2.25 -22.93 11.61
C GLY A 151 -3.58 -23.55 11.19
N LEU A 152 -4.59 -22.74 10.87
CA LEU A 152 -5.85 -23.24 10.36
C LEU A 152 -5.72 -23.70 8.90
N ASN A 153 -6.58 -24.67 8.53
CA ASN A 153 -6.62 -25.21 7.19
C ASN A 153 -7.01 -24.15 6.17
N ASP A 154 -6.23 -24.03 5.12
CA ASP A 154 -6.36 -23.05 4.04
C ASP A 154 -6.94 -23.64 2.72
N ALA A 155 -7.49 -24.85 2.77
CA ALA A 155 -8.10 -25.48 1.60
C ALA A 155 -9.43 -24.81 1.17
N SER A 156 -10.08 -24.05 2.06
CA SER A 156 -11.34 -23.34 1.78
C SER A 156 -11.14 -21.83 1.85
N GLU A 157 -11.67 -21.12 0.87
CA GLU A 157 -11.75 -19.65 0.89
C GLU A 157 -12.79 -19.10 1.89
N LEU A 158 -13.73 -19.97 2.35
CA LEU A 158 -14.76 -19.61 3.33
C LEU A 158 -14.20 -19.57 4.74
N VAL A 159 -14.57 -18.55 5.51
CA VAL A 159 -14.13 -18.35 6.90
C VAL A 159 -15.25 -18.60 7.93
N THR A 160 -16.06 -19.62 7.66
CA THR A 160 -17.06 -20.11 8.63
C THR A 160 -16.39 -21.05 9.64
N PRO A 161 -16.96 -21.25 10.84
CA PRO A 161 -16.40 -22.18 11.81
C PRO A 161 -16.12 -23.58 11.24
N THR A 162 -17.02 -24.12 10.43
CA THR A 162 -16.91 -25.41 9.76
C THR A 162 -15.73 -25.53 8.80
N ASN A 163 -15.34 -24.43 8.16
CA ASN A 163 -14.23 -24.39 7.20
C ASN A 163 -12.88 -24.12 7.88
N LEU A 164 -12.88 -23.50 9.05
CA LEU A 164 -11.68 -23.17 9.82
C LEU A 164 -11.28 -24.36 10.69
N THR A 165 -10.79 -25.45 10.07
CA THR A 165 -10.34 -26.64 10.77
C THR A 165 -8.87 -26.53 11.17
N TYR A 166 -8.43 -27.38 12.12
CA TYR A 166 -7.03 -27.47 12.53
C TYR A 166 -6.18 -28.15 11.45
N LEU A 167 -5.00 -27.59 11.18
CA LEU A 167 -3.98 -28.19 10.32
C LEU A 167 -2.61 -28.24 11.00
N ALA A 168 -2.23 -27.17 11.71
CA ALA A 168 -0.96 -27.06 12.42
C ALA A 168 -1.13 -26.17 13.66
N ASP A 169 -0.17 -26.18 14.56
CA ASP A 169 -0.19 -25.28 15.71
C ASP A 169 0.02 -23.82 15.28
N ALA A 170 -0.65 -22.91 15.96
CA ALA A 170 -0.48 -21.46 15.70
C ALA A 170 0.99 -21.07 15.81
N GLY A 171 1.48 -20.31 14.82
CA GLY A 171 2.88 -19.89 14.72
C GLY A 171 3.82 -20.90 14.05
N THR A 172 3.38 -22.09 13.64
CA THR A 172 4.26 -23.13 13.07
C THR A 172 4.11 -23.33 11.56
N ARG A 173 3.06 -22.78 10.96
CA ARG A 173 2.82 -22.84 9.50
C ARG A 173 2.37 -21.49 9.01
N TRP A 174 3.03 -20.97 7.98
CA TRP A 174 2.57 -19.78 7.27
C TRP A 174 1.60 -20.18 6.15
N SER A 175 0.48 -19.45 6.05
CA SER A 175 -0.49 -19.68 4.98
C SER A 175 -1.26 -18.40 4.66
N TYR A 176 -1.13 -17.94 3.41
CA TYR A 176 -1.89 -16.77 2.93
C TYR A 176 -3.37 -17.15 2.78
N HIS A 177 -4.17 -16.84 3.79
CA HIS A 177 -5.54 -17.31 3.93
C HIS A 177 -6.51 -16.20 4.35
N ASN A 178 -7.79 -16.37 4.01
CA ASN A 178 -8.85 -15.39 4.30
C ASN A 178 -9.21 -15.27 5.79
N VAL A 179 -8.67 -16.12 6.66
CA VAL A 179 -8.94 -16.08 8.11
C VAL A 179 -8.63 -14.71 8.74
N PHE A 180 -7.75 -13.88 8.12
CA PHE A 180 -7.51 -12.51 8.55
C PHE A 180 -8.82 -11.70 8.66
N GLN A 181 -9.88 -12.04 7.92
CA GLN A 181 -11.17 -11.36 7.98
C GLN A 181 -11.82 -11.46 9.36
N LYS A 182 -11.45 -12.45 10.19
CA LYS A 182 -11.87 -12.54 11.60
C LYS A 182 -11.33 -11.40 12.46
N LEU A 183 -10.26 -10.74 12.04
CA LEU A 183 -9.78 -9.51 12.68
C LEU A 183 -10.82 -8.37 12.61
N MET A 184 -11.63 -8.33 11.54
CA MET A 184 -12.70 -7.35 11.43
C MET A 184 -13.80 -7.63 12.46
N ASP A 185 -14.11 -8.92 12.70
CA ASP A 185 -15.05 -9.35 13.73
C ASP A 185 -14.48 -9.03 15.14
N VAL A 186 -13.16 -9.24 15.35
CA VAL A 186 -12.47 -8.86 16.60
C VAL A 186 -12.59 -7.35 16.87
N VAL A 187 -12.39 -6.50 15.86
CA VAL A 187 -12.57 -5.04 16.02
C VAL A 187 -14.01 -4.71 16.38
N THR A 188 -14.98 -5.32 15.68
CA THR A 188 -16.40 -5.09 15.98
C THR A 188 -16.72 -5.44 17.42
N THR A 189 -16.30 -6.61 17.89
CA THR A 189 -16.59 -7.04 19.26
C THR A 189 -15.86 -6.20 20.31
N SER A 190 -14.58 -5.92 20.10
CA SER A 190 -13.75 -5.22 21.08
C SER A 190 -14.12 -3.72 21.22
N THR A 191 -14.53 -3.08 20.13
CA THR A 191 -14.91 -1.65 20.13
C THR A 191 -16.39 -1.42 20.36
N GLY A 192 -17.24 -2.44 20.22
CA GLY A 192 -18.70 -2.31 20.21
C GLY A 192 -19.25 -1.59 18.97
N GLN A 193 -18.44 -1.35 17.94
CA GLN A 193 -18.81 -0.68 16.70
C GLN A 193 -18.61 -1.60 15.51
N GLU A 194 -19.50 -1.55 14.54
CA GLU A 194 -19.33 -2.24 13.27
C GLU A 194 -17.98 -1.84 12.62
N PHE A 195 -17.22 -2.81 12.11
CA PHE A 195 -15.89 -2.57 11.53
C PHE A 195 -15.88 -1.45 10.49
N LYS A 196 -16.90 -1.42 9.59
CA LYS A 196 -16.99 -0.38 8.55
C LYS A 196 -17.08 1.02 9.16
N SER A 197 -17.89 1.18 10.20
CA SER A 197 -18.11 2.46 10.89
C SER A 197 -16.87 2.89 11.67
N TYR A 198 -16.25 1.97 12.39
CA TYR A 198 -15.01 2.21 13.12
C TYR A 198 -13.85 2.58 12.17
N PHE A 199 -13.62 1.80 11.11
CA PHE A 199 -12.65 2.11 10.05
C PHE A 199 -12.90 3.49 9.43
N ALA A 200 -14.16 3.80 9.10
CA ALA A 200 -14.50 5.07 8.48
C ALA A 200 -14.16 6.26 9.40
N SER A 201 -14.54 6.18 10.66
CA SER A 201 -14.33 7.27 11.63
C SER A 201 -12.87 7.40 12.07
N GLN A 202 -12.16 6.29 12.25
CA GLN A 202 -10.84 6.29 12.86
C GLN A 202 -9.68 6.34 11.84
N LEU A 203 -9.92 5.93 10.60
CA LEU A 203 -8.89 5.92 9.56
C LEU A 203 -9.31 6.69 8.32
N ARG A 204 -10.35 6.23 7.60
CA ARG A 204 -10.73 6.75 6.29
C ARG A 204 -10.92 8.27 6.29
N ASN A 205 -11.79 8.78 7.17
CA ASN A 205 -12.14 10.20 7.21
C ASN A 205 -10.97 11.07 7.70
N LYS A 206 -10.12 10.54 8.60
CA LYS A 206 -8.99 11.28 9.16
C LYS A 206 -7.88 11.60 8.16
N ILE A 207 -7.76 10.79 7.11
CA ILE A 207 -6.79 11.04 6.04
C ILE A 207 -7.46 11.47 4.73
N GLY A 208 -8.78 11.74 4.76
CA GLY A 208 -9.53 12.23 3.61
C GLY A 208 -9.69 11.20 2.49
N MET A 209 -9.72 9.90 2.82
CA MET A 209 -10.04 8.85 1.86
C MET A 209 -11.55 8.80 1.58
N GLU A 210 -11.88 8.36 0.37
CA GLU A 210 -13.21 7.94 -0.04
C GLU A 210 -13.26 6.42 -0.21
N GLY A 211 -14.45 5.87 -0.39
CA GLY A 211 -14.64 4.46 -0.66
C GLY A 211 -15.31 3.70 0.48
N GLU A 212 -15.54 2.42 0.23
CA GLU A 212 -16.32 1.57 1.13
C GLU A 212 -15.87 0.11 1.10
N TRP A 213 -16.24 -0.62 2.15
CA TRP A 213 -16.10 -2.07 2.22
C TRP A 213 -17.33 -2.76 1.66
N ASN A 214 -17.15 -3.60 0.65
CA ASN A 214 -18.17 -4.48 0.10
C ASN A 214 -17.98 -5.90 0.66
N TYR A 215 -19.02 -6.42 1.33
CA TYR A 215 -19.03 -7.72 1.96
C TYR A 215 -19.74 -8.72 1.08
N GLY A 216 -18.97 -9.57 0.40
CA GLY A 216 -19.48 -10.76 -0.27
C GLY A 216 -19.47 -11.98 0.63
N LEU A 217 -19.90 -13.11 0.08
CA LEU A 217 -19.93 -14.39 0.80
C LEU A 217 -18.53 -14.86 1.24
N ILE A 218 -17.54 -14.67 0.37
CA ILE A 218 -16.16 -15.15 0.56
C ILE A 218 -15.23 -14.00 0.96
N PHE A 219 -15.35 -12.87 0.26
CA PHE A 219 -14.40 -11.77 0.38
C PHE A 219 -15.06 -10.49 0.89
N LYS A 220 -14.36 -9.82 1.80
CA LYS A 220 -14.63 -8.45 2.21
C LYS A 220 -13.61 -7.56 1.50
N ILE A 221 -14.05 -6.77 0.51
CA ILE A 221 -13.19 -6.02 -0.40
C ILE A 221 -13.43 -4.52 -0.24
N TYR A 222 -12.36 -3.75 -0.10
CA TYR A 222 -12.42 -2.30 -0.13
C TYR A 222 -12.38 -1.80 -1.57
N GLN A 223 -13.19 -0.79 -1.89
CA GLN A 223 -13.21 -0.10 -3.18
C GLN A 223 -13.09 1.39 -2.97
N SER A 224 -12.28 2.05 -3.78
CA SER A 224 -12.11 3.50 -3.76
C SER A 224 -11.53 4.03 -5.07
N ASN A 225 -11.44 5.37 -5.18
CA ASN A 225 -10.63 6.00 -6.23
C ASN A 225 -9.11 5.86 -5.94
N ALA A 226 -8.29 6.14 -6.96
CA ALA A 226 -6.84 5.98 -6.88
C ALA A 226 -6.18 6.96 -5.89
N ARG A 227 -6.70 8.18 -5.76
CA ARG A 227 -6.17 9.16 -4.79
C ARG A 227 -6.38 8.71 -3.35
N SER A 228 -7.48 8.01 -3.04
CA SER A 228 -7.68 7.38 -1.73
C SER A 228 -6.63 6.30 -1.45
N MET A 229 -6.29 5.49 -2.45
CA MET A 229 -5.21 4.52 -2.34
C MET A 229 -3.85 5.21 -2.12
N ALA A 230 -3.60 6.33 -2.80
CA ALA A 230 -2.38 7.13 -2.63
C ALA A 230 -2.30 7.80 -1.25
N ARG A 231 -3.43 8.26 -0.67
CA ARG A 231 -3.50 8.78 0.72
C ARG A 231 -3.10 7.73 1.73
N PHE A 232 -3.59 6.51 1.58
CA PHE A 232 -3.19 5.41 2.46
C PHE A 232 -1.70 5.06 2.29
N GLY A 233 -1.19 5.03 1.06
CA GLY A 233 0.24 4.87 0.80
C GLY A 233 1.09 5.97 1.43
N LEU A 234 0.61 7.22 1.42
CA LEU A 234 1.29 8.36 2.07
C LEU A 234 1.27 8.23 3.61
N LEU A 235 0.15 7.82 4.21
CA LEU A 235 0.10 7.49 5.64
C LEU A 235 1.12 6.41 5.98
N ALA A 236 1.20 5.37 5.14
CA ALA A 236 2.15 4.28 5.31
C ALA A 236 3.59 4.78 5.21
N LEU A 237 3.93 5.60 4.21
CA LEU A 237 5.27 6.19 4.06
C LEU A 237 5.69 7.00 5.30
N ASN A 238 4.75 7.61 5.99
CA ASN A 238 4.98 8.40 7.19
C ASN A 238 4.70 7.61 8.49
N GLN A 239 4.78 6.27 8.43
CA GLN A 239 4.70 5.37 9.58
C GLN A 239 3.46 5.60 10.46
N GLY A 240 2.32 5.82 9.82
CA GLY A 240 1.03 6.02 10.51
C GLY A 240 0.77 7.45 10.98
N ASN A 241 1.67 8.39 10.68
CA ASN A 241 1.47 9.82 10.96
C ASN A 241 0.84 10.52 9.76
N TRP A 242 -0.17 11.34 10.00
CA TRP A 242 -0.78 12.20 9.00
C TRP A 242 -0.68 13.66 9.46
N ASN A 243 0.22 14.41 8.85
CA ASN A 243 0.40 15.86 9.10
C ASN A 243 0.51 16.22 10.60
N GLY A 244 1.28 15.44 11.36
CA GLY A 244 1.49 15.64 12.80
C GLY A 244 0.53 14.85 13.71
N GLU A 245 -0.59 14.33 13.18
CA GLU A 245 -1.49 13.44 13.94
C GLU A 245 -1.04 11.97 13.80
N ALA A 246 -0.81 11.31 14.93
CA ALA A 246 -0.54 9.87 14.97
C ALA A 246 -1.85 9.10 14.79
N ILE A 247 -2.21 8.79 13.53
CA ILE A 247 -3.40 7.99 13.20
C ILE A 247 -3.19 6.54 13.66
N VAL A 248 -2.02 5.96 13.35
CA VAL A 248 -1.60 4.64 13.81
C VAL A 248 -0.31 4.82 14.61
N ASN A 249 -0.19 4.15 15.75
CA ASN A 249 1.02 4.19 16.55
C ASN A 249 2.26 3.78 15.74
N ALA A 250 3.32 4.59 15.76
CA ALA A 250 4.50 4.38 14.93
C ALA A 250 5.21 3.05 15.23
N ASN A 251 5.27 2.60 16.50
CA ASN A 251 5.88 1.32 16.85
C ASN A 251 5.09 0.16 16.25
N TYR A 252 3.76 0.18 16.37
CA TYR A 252 2.90 -0.82 15.75
C TYR A 252 3.06 -0.80 14.21
N PHE A 253 3.11 0.39 13.62
CA PHE A 253 3.28 0.52 12.17
C PHE A 253 4.63 -0.07 11.72
N ASN A 254 5.71 0.24 12.42
CA ASN A 254 7.04 -0.31 12.16
C ASN A 254 7.06 -1.86 12.30
N GLU A 255 6.44 -2.41 13.36
CA GLU A 255 6.28 -3.87 13.49
C GLU A 255 5.50 -4.46 12.32
N SER A 256 4.46 -3.77 11.85
CA SER A 256 3.63 -4.24 10.74
C SER A 256 4.36 -4.29 9.40
N THR A 257 5.39 -3.47 9.21
CA THR A 257 6.19 -3.33 7.99
C THR A 257 7.59 -3.93 8.12
N THR A 258 7.82 -4.76 9.12
CA THR A 258 9.05 -5.55 9.30
C THR A 258 8.73 -7.06 9.32
N THR A 259 9.75 -7.91 9.17
CA THR A 259 9.57 -9.37 9.26
C THR A 259 8.90 -9.75 10.58
N SER A 260 7.72 -10.34 10.49
CA SER A 260 6.85 -10.61 11.65
C SER A 260 7.03 -11.99 12.24
N GLN A 261 7.59 -12.94 11.51
CA GLN A 261 7.82 -14.33 11.88
C GLN A 261 8.88 -14.95 10.94
N GLN A 262 9.48 -16.09 11.33
CA GLN A 262 10.59 -16.68 10.58
C GLN A 262 10.17 -17.66 9.47
N LEU A 263 8.88 -17.99 9.37
CA LEU A 263 8.36 -18.93 8.36
C LEU A 263 8.38 -18.30 6.95
N ASN A 264 8.05 -17.00 6.85
CA ASN A 264 8.11 -16.21 5.63
C ASN A 264 8.73 -14.83 5.92
N PRO A 265 10.04 -14.66 5.75
CA PRO A 265 10.73 -13.40 6.06
C PRO A 265 10.16 -12.19 5.29
N SER A 266 9.55 -12.41 4.12
CA SER A 266 8.97 -11.38 3.26
C SER A 266 7.53 -10.99 3.65
N TYR A 267 7.09 -11.25 4.91
CA TYR A 267 5.75 -10.92 5.36
C TYR A 267 5.71 -10.29 6.75
N GLY A 268 5.07 -9.12 6.82
CA GLY A 268 4.78 -8.38 8.05
C GLY A 268 3.37 -8.65 8.58
N TYR A 269 2.70 -7.64 9.10
CA TYR A 269 1.27 -7.70 9.47
C TYR A 269 0.43 -7.32 8.25
N LEU A 270 0.11 -8.31 7.42
CA LEU A 270 -0.63 -8.18 6.16
C LEU A 270 0.07 -7.31 5.10
N TRP A 271 1.34 -6.98 5.31
CA TRP A 271 2.22 -6.31 4.35
C TRP A 271 3.21 -7.30 3.73
N TRP A 272 3.47 -7.17 2.44
CA TRP A 272 4.58 -7.83 1.76
C TRP A 272 5.84 -6.99 1.87
N LEU A 273 6.98 -7.65 2.09
CA LEU A 273 8.27 -7.01 2.35
C LEU A 273 9.29 -7.41 1.28
N ASN A 274 9.89 -6.43 0.60
CA ASN A 274 10.97 -6.66 -0.33
C ASN A 274 12.34 -6.79 0.37
N GLY A 275 13.40 -7.06 -0.40
CA GLY A 275 14.78 -7.09 0.08
C GLY A 275 15.11 -8.19 1.08
N LYS A 276 14.25 -9.18 1.25
CA LYS A 276 14.52 -10.34 2.11
C LYS A 276 15.20 -11.44 1.33
N SER A 277 15.88 -12.34 2.07
CA SER A 277 16.63 -13.46 1.48
C SER A 277 15.75 -14.53 0.86
N SER A 278 14.47 -14.60 1.24
CA SER A 278 13.52 -15.57 0.72
C SER A 278 12.08 -15.12 0.96
N ALA A 279 11.16 -15.71 0.20
CA ALA A 279 9.73 -15.49 0.32
C ALA A 279 8.94 -16.79 0.13
N MET A 280 7.82 -16.93 0.83
CA MET A 280 6.82 -17.94 0.57
C MET A 280 5.64 -17.28 -0.15
N LEU A 281 5.13 -17.92 -1.20
CA LEU A 281 4.02 -17.38 -2.01
C LEU A 281 2.68 -18.00 -1.58
N PRO A 282 1.53 -17.34 -1.87
CA PRO A 282 0.21 -17.90 -1.62
C PRO A 282 0.05 -19.29 -2.24
N GLY A 283 -0.54 -20.21 -1.48
CA GLY A 283 -0.75 -21.61 -1.90
C GLY A 283 0.51 -22.48 -1.90
N SER A 284 1.66 -21.96 -1.48
CA SER A 284 2.92 -22.72 -1.41
C SER A 284 3.45 -22.81 0.03
N GLN A 285 4.17 -23.90 0.32
CA GLN A 285 4.99 -24.07 1.53
C GLN A 285 6.49 -24.05 1.21
N ILE A 286 6.85 -23.66 -0.02
CA ILE A 286 8.24 -23.58 -0.47
C ILE A 286 8.74 -22.15 -0.26
N LEU A 287 9.91 -22.03 0.36
CA LEU A 287 10.67 -20.78 0.42
C LEU A 287 11.45 -20.60 -0.88
N PHE A 288 11.04 -19.63 -1.67
CA PHE A 288 11.76 -19.21 -2.87
C PHE A 288 12.90 -18.26 -2.47
N PRO A 289 14.13 -18.46 -2.97
CA PRO A 289 15.25 -17.60 -2.63
C PRO A 289 15.15 -16.24 -3.31
N GLY A 290 15.70 -15.22 -2.66
CA GLY A 290 15.80 -13.86 -3.17
C GLY A 290 14.62 -12.94 -2.81
N PRO A 291 14.73 -11.67 -3.19
CA PRO A 291 13.69 -10.68 -2.92
C PRO A 291 12.45 -10.90 -3.80
N LEU A 292 11.30 -10.49 -3.32
CA LEU A 292 10.03 -10.60 -4.05
C LEU A 292 10.03 -9.86 -5.38
N VAL A 293 10.61 -8.66 -5.40
CA VAL A 293 10.69 -7.79 -6.58
C VAL A 293 12.14 -7.28 -6.71
N PRO A 294 13.01 -8.02 -7.43
CA PRO A 294 14.45 -7.70 -7.53
C PRO A 294 14.76 -6.28 -7.99
N ASN A 295 13.95 -5.71 -8.90
CA ASN A 295 14.16 -4.36 -9.42
C ASN A 295 13.63 -3.25 -8.48
N ALA A 296 12.81 -3.58 -7.47
CA ALA A 296 12.37 -2.61 -6.47
C ALA A 296 13.46 -2.37 -5.42
N PRO A 297 13.55 -1.15 -4.83
CA PRO A 297 14.44 -0.91 -3.69
C PRO A 297 14.21 -1.93 -2.56
N ALA A 298 15.29 -2.31 -1.87
CA ALA A 298 15.24 -3.36 -0.87
C ALA A 298 14.34 -3.02 0.34
N ASP A 299 14.19 -1.74 0.65
CA ASP A 299 13.35 -1.24 1.74
C ASP A 299 11.87 -1.08 1.38
N THR A 300 11.47 -1.51 0.16
CA THR A 300 10.07 -1.44 -0.29
C THR A 300 9.20 -2.40 0.51
N TYR A 301 8.09 -1.90 1.04
CA TYR A 301 6.99 -2.73 1.51
C TYR A 301 5.72 -2.46 0.70
N MET A 302 4.85 -3.48 0.59
CA MET A 302 3.87 -3.49 -0.47
C MET A 302 2.51 -4.00 0.03
N ALA A 303 1.43 -3.34 -0.43
CA ALA A 303 0.09 -3.90 -0.42
C ALA A 303 -0.20 -4.45 -1.82
N LEU A 304 -0.38 -5.75 -1.93
CA LEU A 304 -0.56 -6.45 -3.20
C LEU A 304 -1.93 -7.10 -3.25
N GLY A 305 -2.66 -6.85 -4.31
CA GLY A 305 -3.98 -7.43 -4.57
C GLY A 305 -4.04 -8.18 -5.89
N LYS A 306 -4.96 -9.16 -5.97
CA LYS A 306 -5.31 -9.85 -7.22
C LYS A 306 -5.54 -8.84 -8.33
N ASP A 307 -5.26 -9.23 -9.56
CA ASP A 307 -5.35 -8.39 -10.75
C ASP A 307 -4.42 -7.16 -10.69
N ASP A 308 -3.27 -7.35 -10.03
CA ASP A 308 -2.18 -6.37 -9.92
C ASP A 308 -2.59 -5.03 -9.29
N GLN A 309 -3.48 -5.04 -8.27
CA GLN A 309 -3.70 -3.88 -7.43
C GLN A 309 -2.46 -3.65 -6.55
N LYS A 310 -1.86 -2.46 -6.60
CA LYS A 310 -0.54 -2.23 -6.00
C LYS A 310 -0.47 -0.93 -5.21
N ILE A 311 0.10 -1.03 -4.01
CA ILE A 311 0.70 0.08 -3.28
C ILE A 311 2.15 -0.34 -3.00
N TYR A 312 3.12 0.35 -3.56
CA TYR A 312 4.52 0.23 -3.17
C TYR A 312 4.89 1.46 -2.36
N VAL A 313 5.49 1.24 -1.21
CA VAL A 313 6.00 2.29 -0.33
C VAL A 313 7.50 2.13 -0.24
N VAL A 314 8.25 3.18 -0.62
CA VAL A 314 9.71 3.17 -0.72
C VAL A 314 10.30 4.27 0.17
N PRO A 315 10.62 3.98 1.44
CA PRO A 315 11.12 4.97 2.39
C PRO A 315 12.39 5.68 1.92
N SER A 316 13.37 4.96 1.39
CA SER A 316 14.64 5.52 0.91
C SER A 316 14.49 6.56 -0.21
N LYS A 317 13.40 6.45 -0.98
CA LYS A 317 13.08 7.40 -2.07
C LYS A 317 11.97 8.39 -1.68
N LYS A 318 11.43 8.32 -0.45
CA LYS A 318 10.23 9.06 -0.03
C LYS A 318 9.10 8.94 -1.05
N MET A 319 8.94 7.76 -1.62
CA MET A 319 8.09 7.50 -2.78
C MET A 319 6.95 6.55 -2.44
N VAL A 320 5.77 6.81 -3.03
CA VAL A 320 4.64 5.90 -3.08
C VAL A 320 4.26 5.68 -4.53
N VAL A 321 4.05 4.43 -4.93
CA VAL A 321 3.57 4.09 -6.26
C VAL A 321 2.27 3.33 -6.14
N ILE A 322 1.24 3.80 -6.83
CA ILE A 322 -0.09 3.22 -6.87
C ILE A 322 -0.39 2.71 -8.27
N ARG A 323 -0.94 1.50 -8.35
CA ARG A 323 -1.56 1.00 -9.57
C ARG A 323 -2.90 0.35 -9.24
N MET A 324 -3.94 0.76 -9.96
CA MET A 324 -5.23 0.10 -10.07
C MET A 324 -5.42 -0.37 -11.51
N GLY A 325 -6.02 -1.54 -11.71
CA GLY A 325 -6.34 -2.02 -13.06
C GLY A 325 -6.75 -3.46 -13.12
N GLU A 326 -6.90 -3.94 -14.35
CA GLU A 326 -7.12 -5.35 -14.67
C GLU A 326 -5.82 -6.14 -14.51
N ALA A 327 -5.90 -7.47 -14.51
CA ALA A 327 -4.71 -8.32 -14.49
C ALA A 327 -3.76 -7.95 -15.64
N ALA A 328 -2.52 -7.60 -15.30
CA ALA A 328 -1.51 -7.20 -16.28
C ALA A 328 -1.06 -8.35 -17.17
N ASP A 329 -1.16 -9.58 -16.65
CA ASP A 329 -0.97 -10.83 -17.38
C ASP A 329 -2.20 -11.71 -17.19
N GLN A 330 -2.95 -11.95 -18.26
CA GLN A 330 -4.18 -12.72 -18.20
C GLN A 330 -3.98 -14.20 -17.87
N SER A 331 -2.77 -14.74 -18.01
CA SER A 331 -2.45 -16.13 -17.65
C SER A 331 -2.33 -16.37 -16.15
N PHE A 332 -2.11 -15.31 -15.34
CA PHE A 332 -1.93 -15.41 -13.88
C PHE A 332 -2.51 -14.19 -13.16
N SER A 333 -3.70 -14.32 -12.59
CA SER A 333 -4.31 -13.25 -11.78
C SER A 333 -3.86 -13.29 -10.31
N LEU A 334 -2.56 -13.40 -10.05
CA LEU A 334 -1.98 -13.40 -8.71
C LEU A 334 -1.78 -11.98 -8.19
N ALA A 335 -1.61 -11.85 -6.87
CA ALA A 335 -1.27 -10.59 -6.22
C ALA A 335 0.18 -10.16 -6.48
N LEU A 336 1.08 -11.11 -6.71
CA LEU A 336 2.47 -10.93 -7.13
C LEU A 336 2.67 -11.63 -8.47
N SER A 337 3.20 -10.91 -9.45
CA SER A 337 3.40 -11.41 -10.81
C SER A 337 4.71 -10.86 -11.41
N SER A 338 5.08 -11.34 -12.60
CA SER A 338 6.21 -10.79 -13.35
C SER A 338 6.05 -9.31 -13.70
N PHE A 339 4.81 -8.82 -13.68
CA PHE A 339 4.49 -7.39 -13.87
C PHE A 339 5.21 -6.52 -12.84
N ASP A 340 5.26 -6.92 -11.56
CA ASP A 340 5.89 -6.15 -10.49
C ASP A 340 7.35 -5.82 -10.81
N ASN A 341 8.12 -6.83 -11.20
CA ASN A 341 9.55 -6.63 -11.49
C ASN A 341 9.79 -5.85 -12.78
N THR A 342 8.96 -6.06 -13.80
CA THR A 342 9.03 -5.29 -15.06
C THR A 342 8.65 -3.83 -14.84
N LEU A 343 7.59 -3.58 -14.07
CA LEU A 343 7.18 -2.22 -13.70
C LEU A 343 8.31 -1.47 -12.99
N TRP A 344 8.95 -2.11 -12.01
CA TRP A 344 10.08 -1.50 -11.31
C TRP A 344 11.30 -1.28 -12.17
N GLY A 345 11.58 -2.14 -13.14
CA GLY A 345 12.60 -1.89 -14.16
C GLY A 345 12.33 -0.60 -14.97
N LYS A 346 11.06 -0.37 -15.36
CA LYS A 346 10.65 0.85 -16.05
C LYS A 346 10.66 2.08 -15.13
N ILE A 347 10.25 1.95 -13.87
CA ILE A 347 10.35 3.03 -12.90
C ILE A 347 11.82 3.43 -12.69
N ASN A 348 12.74 2.49 -12.55
CA ASN A 348 14.16 2.78 -12.40
C ASN A 348 14.75 3.50 -13.64
N ALA A 349 14.22 3.22 -14.83
CA ALA A 349 14.66 3.89 -16.06
C ALA A 349 14.24 5.36 -16.17
N ILE A 350 13.27 5.80 -15.38
CA ILE A 350 12.85 7.21 -15.32
C ILE A 350 13.54 7.99 -14.21
N LEU A 351 14.02 7.33 -13.17
CA LEU A 351 14.68 7.98 -12.04
C LEU A 351 16.12 8.41 -12.40
N PRO A 352 16.62 9.51 -11.79
CA PRO A 352 18.00 9.96 -11.99
C PRO A 352 19.03 9.01 -11.40
#